data_10b18cd580c9c90a86e8d422fb9c84c9
#
_entry.id   10b18cd580c9c90a86e8d422fb9c84c9
#
_cell.length_a   1.000
_cell.length_b   1.000
_cell.length_c   1.000
_cell.angle_alpha   90.00
_cell.angle_beta   90.00
_cell.angle_gamma   90.00
#
_symmetry.space_group_name_H-M   'P 1'
#
loop_
_entity.id
_entity.type
_entity.pdbx_description
1 polymer ?
#
loop_
_entity_poly.entity_id
_entity_poly.type
_entity_poly.pdbx_seq_one_letter_code
_entity_poly.pdbx_strand_id
1 'polypeptide(L)'
;MSALPLSLSEALSKRFGDRYSISQALREQHGRGESHHTPAIPDAVVFAENTQEVADIVRLCAAESVPVIAFGAGTSLEGHLTAVRGGVSIDLSRMAKITRISPEDLDCTVEAGVTREQLNTHLRDMGLFFPIDPGANASIGGMTATRASGTNAVRYGTMRENVLGLTVVLPNGQIIRTGGRARKSSAGYDLTRLFVGSEGTLGIITEVTLRLYGIPETISAALCSFESVEQAVAAAIQVVQLGIPVARMELMDRGLIKAVNAYSSLSLKIEDTLAFEFHGSPAGVQEQVEMVAAIVAENDGRDFEWANAAEDRNRLWKARHSAFYAVVSQRENAKGWSSDVCVPVSELSGCILKTRELLKECSVPAAILGHVGDGNYHVVFAVDPNNRQELDEVAAINKKMVQYAISVGGTSTGEHGVGTGKIAYLRAEHGDAVDLMAVIKNAIDPAGIMNPGKVLPN
;
A
#
# COMPACT_ATOMS: atom_id res chain seq x y z
N MET A 1 28.56 7.42 -10.59
CA MET A 1 27.33 8.21 -10.78
C MET A 1 27.76 9.57 -11.32
N SER A 2 27.24 10.04 -12.44
CA SER A 2 27.56 11.39 -12.93
C SER A 2 26.86 12.40 -12.02
N ALA A 3 27.61 13.40 -11.55
CA ALA A 3 27.02 14.50 -10.81
C ALA A 3 25.98 15.21 -11.69
N LEU A 4 24.98 15.84 -11.08
CA LEU A 4 24.02 16.69 -11.79
C LEU A 4 24.76 17.69 -12.73
N PRO A 5 24.25 17.94 -13.95
CA PRO A 5 24.77 19.01 -14.79
C PRO A 5 24.82 20.33 -14.02
N LEU A 6 25.93 21.05 -14.11
CA LEU A 6 26.13 22.30 -13.36
C LEU A 6 25.04 23.33 -13.68
N SER A 7 24.68 23.45 -14.97
CA SER A 7 23.58 24.29 -15.47
C SER A 7 22.24 24.02 -14.76
N LEU A 8 21.89 22.74 -14.58
CA LEU A 8 20.66 22.34 -13.87
C LEU A 8 20.76 22.65 -12.37
N SER A 9 21.90 22.34 -11.75
CA SER A 9 22.11 22.60 -10.32
C SER A 9 22.01 24.10 -10.02
N GLU A 10 22.62 24.96 -10.83
CA GLU A 10 22.54 26.43 -10.70
C GLU A 10 21.10 26.93 -10.92
N ALA A 11 20.40 26.43 -11.92
CA ALA A 11 19.02 26.81 -12.21
C ALA A 11 18.08 26.43 -11.04
N LEU A 12 18.21 25.21 -10.50
CA LEU A 12 17.42 24.76 -9.35
C LEU A 12 17.75 25.54 -8.08
N SER A 13 19.05 25.77 -7.80
CA SER A 13 19.49 26.56 -6.65
C SER A 13 19.00 28.01 -6.71
N LYS A 14 19.10 28.65 -7.87
CA LYS A 14 18.63 30.01 -8.09
C LYS A 14 17.11 30.15 -7.89
N ARG A 15 16.34 29.14 -8.37
CA ARG A 15 14.88 29.19 -8.32
C ARG A 15 14.28 28.80 -6.97
N PHE A 16 14.86 27.78 -6.32
CA PHE A 16 14.29 27.18 -5.10
C PHE A 16 15.03 27.56 -3.81
N GLY A 17 16.23 28.15 -3.90
CA GLY A 17 16.99 28.62 -2.74
C GLY A 17 17.25 27.50 -1.72
N ASP A 18 16.83 27.71 -0.48
CA ASP A 18 16.93 26.77 0.65
C ASP A 18 16.09 25.50 0.51
N ARG A 19 15.15 25.49 -0.46
CA ARG A 19 14.36 24.31 -0.82
C ARG A 19 15.05 23.38 -1.83
N TYR A 20 16.22 23.75 -2.34
CA TYR A 20 17.12 22.88 -3.12
C TYR A 20 18.29 22.41 -2.25
N SER A 21 18.59 21.12 -2.27
CA SER A 21 19.68 20.57 -1.47
C SER A 21 20.41 19.43 -2.16
N ILE A 22 21.75 19.48 -2.05
CA ILE A 22 22.66 18.37 -2.40
C ILE A 22 23.26 17.72 -1.15
N SER A 23 22.75 18.05 0.02
CA SER A 23 23.20 17.49 1.31
C SER A 23 23.10 15.96 1.31
N GLN A 24 24.16 15.30 1.68
CA GLN A 24 24.20 13.83 1.72
C GLN A 24 23.11 13.25 2.61
N ALA A 25 22.88 13.82 3.79
CA ALA A 25 21.86 13.34 4.73
C ALA A 25 20.44 13.38 4.14
N LEU A 26 20.06 14.48 3.44
CA LEU A 26 18.78 14.58 2.78
C LEU A 26 18.67 13.62 1.59
N ARG A 27 19.71 13.47 0.80
CA ARG A 27 19.75 12.55 -0.34
C ARG A 27 19.62 11.10 0.15
N GLU A 28 20.29 10.74 1.24
CA GLU A 28 20.16 9.42 1.85
C GLU A 28 18.75 9.15 2.37
N GLN A 29 18.11 10.13 2.99
CA GLN A 29 16.71 10.04 3.43
C GLN A 29 15.77 9.79 2.24
N HIS A 30 15.97 10.49 1.12
CA HIS A 30 15.14 10.39 -0.07
C HIS A 30 15.45 9.18 -0.96
N GLY A 31 16.60 8.54 -0.79
CA GLY A 31 16.97 7.30 -1.47
C GLY A 31 16.65 6.03 -0.69
N ARG A 32 16.10 6.17 0.52
CA ARG A 32 15.64 5.07 1.37
C ARG A 32 14.13 5.12 1.51
N GLY A 33 13.49 3.97 1.42
CA GLY A 33 12.14 3.73 1.89
C GLY A 33 12.18 2.78 3.09
N GLU A 34 11.04 2.35 3.54
CA GLU A 34 10.91 1.26 4.51
C GLU A 34 11.19 -0.12 3.89
N SER A 35 11.62 -0.16 2.64
CA SER A 35 11.87 -1.37 1.88
C SER A 35 13.16 -2.08 2.33
N HIS A 36 13.21 -3.39 2.10
CA HIS A 36 14.41 -4.21 2.29
C HIS A 36 15.44 -4.05 1.17
N HIS A 37 15.06 -3.39 0.06
CA HIS A 37 15.92 -3.20 -1.11
C HIS A 37 17.12 -2.29 -0.82
N THR A 38 18.22 -2.50 -1.57
CA THR A 38 19.41 -1.67 -1.46
C THR A 38 19.09 -0.21 -1.80
N PRO A 39 19.36 0.74 -0.90
CA PRO A 39 19.14 2.15 -1.17
C PRO A 39 19.96 2.65 -2.36
N ALA A 40 19.38 3.54 -3.17
CA ALA A 40 20.11 4.31 -4.18
C ALA A 40 19.69 5.78 -4.04
N ILE A 41 20.67 6.64 -3.74
CA ILE A 41 20.43 8.04 -3.39
C ILE A 41 20.29 8.91 -4.64
N PRO A 42 19.36 9.89 -4.68
CA PRO A 42 19.26 10.88 -5.74
C PRO A 42 20.48 11.84 -5.72
N ASP A 43 20.71 12.56 -6.80
CA ASP A 43 21.79 13.54 -6.89
C ASP A 43 21.45 14.85 -6.17
N ALA A 44 20.16 15.19 -6.11
CA ALA A 44 19.64 16.33 -5.36
C ALA A 44 18.21 16.10 -4.89
N VAL A 45 17.75 16.95 -3.96
CA VAL A 45 16.38 17.03 -3.45
C VAL A 45 15.85 18.43 -3.65
N VAL A 46 14.59 18.55 -4.12
CA VAL A 46 13.88 19.83 -4.24
C VAL A 46 12.52 19.71 -3.57
N PHE A 47 12.22 20.60 -2.63
CA PHE A 47 10.92 20.69 -1.97
C PHE A 47 9.98 21.59 -2.77
N ALA A 48 8.95 21.01 -3.38
CA ALA A 48 7.92 21.76 -4.10
C ALA A 48 6.77 22.17 -3.16
N GLU A 49 6.19 23.33 -3.41
CA GLU A 49 5.08 23.90 -2.63
C GLU A 49 3.77 24.00 -3.42
N ASN A 50 3.81 23.78 -4.73
CA ASN A 50 2.63 23.80 -5.60
C ASN A 50 2.89 23.06 -6.92
N THR A 51 1.81 22.75 -7.64
CA THR A 51 1.85 22.04 -8.93
C THR A 51 2.70 22.75 -9.99
N GLN A 52 2.68 24.09 -10.02
CA GLN A 52 3.48 24.83 -11.01
C GLN A 52 4.98 24.67 -10.76
N GLU A 53 5.41 24.65 -9.51
CA GLU A 53 6.82 24.39 -9.17
C GLU A 53 7.26 22.98 -9.58
N VAL A 54 6.41 21.96 -9.36
CA VAL A 54 6.66 20.61 -9.85
C VAL A 54 6.85 20.60 -11.37
N ALA A 55 5.98 21.29 -12.11
CA ALA A 55 6.08 21.40 -13.56
C ALA A 55 7.39 22.09 -14.01
N ASP A 56 7.82 23.11 -13.28
CA ASP A 56 9.06 23.82 -13.58
C ASP A 56 10.30 22.97 -13.31
N ILE A 57 10.32 22.20 -12.20
CA ILE A 57 11.40 21.25 -11.89
C ILE A 57 11.47 20.18 -12.99
N VAL A 58 10.32 19.60 -13.36
CA VAL A 58 10.26 18.57 -14.41
C VAL A 58 10.79 19.11 -15.75
N ARG A 59 10.40 20.34 -16.15
CA ARG A 59 10.91 20.95 -17.39
C ARG A 59 12.43 21.16 -17.37
N LEU A 60 12.97 21.64 -16.25
CA LEU A 60 14.40 21.83 -16.09
C LEU A 60 15.15 20.48 -16.19
N CYS A 61 14.65 19.45 -15.53
CA CYS A 61 15.24 18.11 -15.61
C CYS A 61 15.09 17.48 -17.00
N ALA A 62 13.94 17.66 -17.66
CA ALA A 62 13.69 17.16 -19.02
C ALA A 62 14.64 17.76 -20.05
N ALA A 63 14.95 19.06 -19.94
CA ALA A 63 15.87 19.74 -20.85
C ALA A 63 17.30 19.16 -20.83
N GLU A 64 17.71 18.61 -19.69
CA GLU A 64 19.02 17.98 -19.48
C GLU A 64 18.95 16.43 -19.44
N SER A 65 17.78 15.85 -19.74
CA SER A 65 17.54 14.39 -19.66
C SER A 65 17.89 13.79 -18.28
N VAL A 66 17.68 14.55 -17.20
CA VAL A 66 17.94 14.13 -15.82
C VAL A 66 16.69 13.46 -15.23
N PRO A 67 16.82 12.26 -14.62
CA PRO A 67 15.70 11.58 -13.99
C PRO A 67 15.06 12.38 -12.86
N VAL A 68 13.75 12.17 -12.67
CA VAL A 68 12.98 12.72 -11.55
C VAL A 68 12.30 11.59 -10.79
N ILE A 69 12.32 11.68 -9.45
CA ILE A 69 11.68 10.73 -8.54
C ILE A 69 10.76 11.52 -7.62
N ALA A 70 9.45 11.24 -7.62
CA ALA A 70 8.54 11.86 -6.67
C ALA A 70 8.71 11.22 -5.29
N PHE A 71 8.74 12.06 -4.24
CA PHE A 71 8.84 11.64 -2.86
C PHE A 71 7.66 12.19 -2.04
N GLY A 72 7.04 11.35 -1.23
CA GLY A 72 5.98 11.71 -0.31
C GLY A 72 6.38 11.42 1.15
N ALA A 73 5.73 10.43 1.80
CA ALA A 73 6.05 10.04 3.17
C ALA A 73 7.23 9.03 3.29
N GLY A 74 7.70 8.46 2.18
CA GLY A 74 8.82 7.52 2.20
C GLY A 74 8.50 6.10 2.66
N THR A 75 7.22 5.73 2.79
CA THR A 75 6.74 4.47 3.42
C THR A 75 6.55 3.30 2.45
N SER A 76 6.92 3.43 1.19
CA SER A 76 6.77 2.36 0.19
C SER A 76 7.76 1.21 0.39
N LEU A 77 7.34 -0.04 0.07
CA LEU A 77 8.03 -1.27 0.46
C LEU A 77 8.82 -1.95 -0.68
N GLU A 78 8.58 -1.60 -1.96
CA GLU A 78 9.16 -2.32 -3.11
C GLU A 78 10.25 -1.51 -3.85
N GLY A 79 10.93 -0.60 -3.15
CA GLY A 79 12.04 0.17 -3.71
C GLY A 79 11.63 1.28 -4.68
N HIS A 80 10.43 1.84 -4.56
CA HIS A 80 9.89 2.91 -5.43
C HIS A 80 10.75 4.17 -5.45
N LEU A 81 11.44 4.46 -4.33
CA LEU A 81 12.20 5.68 -4.11
C LEU A 81 13.68 5.55 -4.49
N THR A 82 14.15 4.34 -4.81
CA THR A 82 15.55 4.13 -5.17
C THR A 82 15.91 4.86 -6.46
N ALA A 83 16.84 5.80 -6.41
CA ALA A 83 17.28 6.56 -7.56
C ALA A 83 18.33 5.76 -8.39
N VAL A 84 17.89 4.66 -9.03
CA VAL A 84 18.77 3.70 -9.72
C VAL A 84 19.61 4.33 -10.86
N ARG A 85 19.18 5.47 -11.37
CA ARG A 85 19.90 6.26 -12.39
C ARG A 85 20.28 7.66 -11.88
N GLY A 86 20.34 7.87 -10.55
CA GLY A 86 20.54 9.19 -9.97
C GLY A 86 19.31 10.11 -10.20
N GLY A 87 19.55 11.39 -10.37
CA GLY A 87 18.52 12.37 -10.70
C GLY A 87 18.03 13.20 -9.50
N VAL A 88 16.92 13.90 -9.68
CA VAL A 88 16.33 14.82 -8.71
C VAL A 88 15.14 14.19 -8.01
N SER A 89 15.19 14.11 -6.68
CA SER A 89 14.02 13.77 -5.86
C SER A 89 13.17 15.04 -5.65
N ILE A 90 11.90 14.97 -6.05
CA ILE A 90 10.93 16.04 -5.87
C ILE A 90 10.09 15.71 -4.66
N ASP A 91 10.36 16.41 -3.55
CA ASP A 91 9.63 16.24 -2.30
C ASP A 91 8.33 17.05 -2.31
N LEU A 92 7.21 16.33 -2.19
CA LEU A 92 5.87 16.88 -2.21
C LEU A 92 5.29 17.09 -0.79
N SER A 93 6.04 16.84 0.27
CA SER A 93 5.54 16.92 1.65
C SER A 93 5.04 18.30 2.04
N ARG A 94 5.56 19.37 1.41
CA ARG A 94 5.09 20.74 1.61
C ARG A 94 3.78 21.07 0.87
N MET A 95 3.35 20.23 -0.04
CA MET A 95 2.06 20.32 -0.73
C MET A 95 0.98 19.63 0.13
N ALA A 96 0.63 20.21 1.25
CA ALA A 96 -0.18 19.60 2.31
C ALA A 96 -1.50 20.32 2.58
N LYS A 97 -2.10 20.97 1.57
CA LYS A 97 -3.37 21.66 1.72
C LYS A 97 -4.54 20.76 1.34
N ILE A 98 -5.61 20.81 2.15
CA ILE A 98 -6.92 20.32 1.79
C ILE A 98 -7.60 21.48 1.05
N THR A 99 -7.67 21.37 -0.28
CA THR A 99 -8.08 22.50 -1.13
C THR A 99 -9.59 22.66 -1.22
N ARG A 100 -10.35 21.56 -1.01
CA ARG A 100 -11.80 21.56 -1.05
C ARG A 100 -12.37 20.36 -0.30
N ILE A 101 -13.50 20.55 0.39
CA ILE A 101 -14.36 19.48 0.91
C ILE A 101 -15.79 19.80 0.50
N SER A 102 -16.53 18.79 0.04
CA SER A 102 -17.96 18.87 -0.31
C SER A 102 -18.69 17.73 0.43
N PRO A 103 -19.23 18.02 1.63
CA PRO A 103 -19.93 16.99 2.41
C PRO A 103 -21.16 16.43 1.69
N GLU A 104 -21.89 17.28 0.93
CA GLU A 104 -23.09 16.90 0.19
C GLU A 104 -22.79 15.93 -0.95
N ASP A 105 -21.62 16.07 -1.58
CA ASP A 105 -21.16 15.19 -2.68
C ASP A 105 -20.33 14.00 -2.19
N LEU A 106 -19.97 13.99 -0.91
CA LEU A 106 -19.08 13.02 -0.30
C LEU A 106 -17.74 12.95 -1.05
N ASP A 107 -17.14 14.10 -1.31
CA ASP A 107 -15.84 14.21 -1.96
C ASP A 107 -14.96 15.32 -1.36
N CYS A 108 -13.65 15.18 -1.54
CA CYS A 108 -12.69 16.23 -1.24
C CYS A 108 -11.59 16.29 -2.30
N THR A 109 -10.87 17.42 -2.34
CA THR A 109 -9.64 17.55 -3.13
C THR A 109 -8.50 17.96 -2.21
N VAL A 110 -7.39 17.25 -2.29
CA VAL A 110 -6.21 17.47 -1.46
C VAL A 110 -4.95 17.52 -2.29
N GLU A 111 -3.95 18.26 -1.84
CA GLU A 111 -2.60 18.20 -2.39
C GLU A 111 -1.92 16.88 -2.04
N ALA A 112 -0.97 16.44 -2.86
CA ALA A 112 -0.35 15.10 -2.79
C ALA A 112 0.38 14.79 -1.47
N GLY A 113 0.89 15.80 -0.77
CA GLY A 113 1.61 15.68 0.49
C GLY A 113 0.72 15.57 1.73
N VAL A 114 -0.60 15.80 1.61
CA VAL A 114 -1.55 15.57 2.73
C VAL A 114 -1.46 14.11 3.16
N THR A 115 -1.27 13.86 4.47
CA THR A 115 -1.28 12.48 4.98
C THR A 115 -2.69 12.00 5.28
N ARG A 116 -2.86 10.68 5.28
CA ARG A 116 -4.14 10.04 5.64
C ARG A 116 -4.67 10.50 7.00
N GLU A 117 -3.79 10.58 7.99
CA GLU A 117 -4.20 11.01 9.35
C GLU A 117 -4.59 12.48 9.39
N GLN A 118 -3.85 13.37 8.71
CA GLN A 118 -4.22 14.78 8.58
C GLN A 118 -5.60 14.93 7.96
N LEU A 119 -5.87 14.20 6.86
CA LEU A 119 -7.17 14.23 6.20
C LEU A 119 -8.29 13.76 7.14
N ASN A 120 -8.14 12.60 7.77
CA ASN A 120 -9.17 12.05 8.65
C ASN A 120 -9.38 12.87 9.93
N THR A 121 -8.32 13.49 10.47
CA THR A 121 -8.45 14.43 11.59
C THR A 121 -9.31 15.62 11.20
N HIS A 122 -9.12 16.16 10.01
CA HIS A 122 -9.89 17.30 9.51
C HIS A 122 -11.35 16.95 9.18
N LEU A 123 -11.61 15.74 8.66
CA LEU A 123 -12.95 15.28 8.26
C LEU A 123 -13.84 14.89 9.43
N ARG A 124 -13.26 14.51 10.58
CA ARG A 124 -13.96 13.97 11.75
C ARG A 124 -15.11 14.87 12.21
N ASP A 125 -14.85 16.16 12.34
CA ASP A 125 -15.82 17.13 12.84
C ASP A 125 -17.01 17.36 11.88
N MET A 126 -16.87 16.89 10.63
CA MET A 126 -17.91 16.89 9.61
C MET A 126 -18.69 15.57 9.55
N GLY A 127 -18.38 14.60 10.41
CA GLY A 127 -18.97 13.27 10.39
C GLY A 127 -18.53 12.41 9.19
N LEU A 128 -17.38 12.75 8.58
CA LEU A 128 -16.84 12.10 7.39
C LEU A 128 -15.50 11.43 7.67
N PHE A 129 -15.14 10.46 6.82
CA PHE A 129 -13.81 9.86 6.83
C PHE A 129 -13.40 9.36 5.44
N PHE A 130 -12.08 9.21 5.26
CA PHE A 130 -11.46 8.54 4.12
C PHE A 130 -11.02 7.13 4.57
N PRO A 131 -11.52 6.04 3.94
CA PRO A 131 -11.43 4.70 4.52
C PRO A 131 -10.12 3.96 4.24
N ILE A 132 -9.32 4.38 3.24
CA ILE A 132 -8.13 3.60 2.86
C ILE A 132 -7.05 3.76 3.93
N ASP A 133 -6.62 2.63 4.50
CA ASP A 133 -5.83 2.57 5.72
C ASP A 133 -4.58 1.66 5.60
N PRO A 134 -3.62 2.00 4.73
CA PRO A 134 -2.34 1.28 4.73
C PRO A 134 -1.69 1.35 6.11
N GLY A 135 -0.83 0.38 6.42
CA GLY A 135 -0.21 0.24 7.73
C GLY A 135 0.60 1.45 8.21
N ALA A 136 1.03 2.33 7.30
CA ALA A 136 1.77 3.55 7.59
C ALA A 136 0.90 4.81 7.42
N ASN A 137 1.29 5.92 8.07
CA ASN A 137 0.70 7.23 7.81
C ASN A 137 1.26 7.82 6.51
N ALA A 138 0.81 7.28 5.40
CA ALA A 138 1.28 7.63 4.07
C ALA A 138 0.65 8.94 3.55
N SER A 139 1.32 9.60 2.60
CA SER A 139 0.77 10.74 1.88
C SER A 139 -0.24 10.28 0.82
N ILE A 140 -1.30 11.05 0.61
CA ILE A 140 -2.38 10.73 -0.35
C ILE A 140 -1.83 10.57 -1.78
N GLY A 141 -0.88 11.40 -2.18
CA GLY A 141 -0.21 11.26 -3.48
C GLY A 141 0.58 9.96 -3.60
N GLY A 142 1.30 9.57 -2.53
CA GLY A 142 2.02 8.30 -2.47
C GLY A 142 1.08 7.10 -2.52
N MET A 143 0.01 7.10 -1.70
CA MET A 143 -1.04 6.08 -1.73
C MET A 143 -1.66 5.92 -3.11
N THR A 144 -1.91 7.04 -3.80
CA THR A 144 -2.46 7.05 -5.16
C THR A 144 -1.46 6.45 -6.15
N ALA A 145 -0.18 6.85 -6.05
CA ALA A 145 0.87 6.39 -6.96
C ALA A 145 1.15 4.88 -6.84
N THR A 146 1.02 4.28 -5.65
CA THR A 146 1.21 2.85 -5.41
C THR A 146 -0.09 2.02 -5.51
N ARG A 147 -1.25 2.66 -5.71
CA ARG A 147 -2.57 2.02 -5.64
C ARG A 147 -2.80 1.34 -4.30
N ALA A 148 -2.44 2.02 -3.21
CA ALA A 148 -2.52 1.49 -1.85
C ALA A 148 -3.91 0.94 -1.50
N SER A 149 -3.91 -0.04 -0.62
CA SER A 149 -5.07 -0.69 -0.04
C SER A 149 -5.03 -0.56 1.50
N GLY A 150 -5.48 -1.58 2.20
CA GLY A 150 -5.50 -1.66 3.66
C GLY A 150 -6.63 -2.56 4.16
N THR A 151 -6.80 -2.60 5.47
CA THR A 151 -7.74 -3.53 6.12
C THR A 151 -9.22 -3.25 5.78
N ASN A 152 -9.54 -2.01 5.41
CA ASN A 152 -10.90 -1.58 5.05
C ASN A 152 -11.29 -1.89 3.59
N ALA A 153 -10.38 -2.43 2.78
CA ALA A 153 -10.59 -2.59 1.33
C ALA A 153 -11.75 -3.52 1.00
N VAL A 154 -11.97 -4.56 1.78
CA VAL A 154 -13.08 -5.52 1.59
C VAL A 154 -14.46 -4.84 1.53
N ARG A 155 -14.63 -3.70 2.19
CA ARG A 155 -15.88 -2.93 2.17
C ARG A 155 -15.82 -1.71 1.28
N TYR A 156 -14.73 -0.96 1.35
CA TYR A 156 -14.65 0.36 0.75
C TYR A 156 -13.82 0.41 -0.53
N GLY A 157 -13.23 -0.71 -0.94
CA GLY A 157 -12.29 -0.78 -2.07
C GLY A 157 -10.93 -0.19 -1.73
N THR A 158 -10.10 -0.01 -2.72
CA THR A 158 -8.72 0.51 -2.63
C THR A 158 -8.65 1.96 -3.10
N MET A 159 -7.45 2.51 -3.24
CA MET A 159 -7.26 3.82 -3.91
C MET A 159 -7.85 3.82 -5.33
N ARG A 160 -7.85 2.69 -6.03
CA ARG A 160 -8.42 2.55 -7.37
C ARG A 160 -9.88 2.98 -7.45
N GLU A 161 -10.69 2.57 -6.48
CA GLU A 161 -12.14 2.84 -6.41
C GLU A 161 -12.44 4.23 -5.83
N ASN A 162 -11.51 4.75 -5.01
CA ASN A 162 -11.74 5.95 -4.21
C ASN A 162 -11.13 7.23 -4.79
N VAL A 163 -10.26 7.13 -5.80
CA VAL A 163 -9.76 8.29 -6.54
C VAL A 163 -10.72 8.63 -7.66
N LEU A 164 -11.29 9.84 -7.62
CA LEU A 164 -12.25 10.37 -8.60
C LEU A 164 -11.57 11.17 -9.71
N GLY A 165 -10.46 11.83 -9.40
CA GLY A 165 -9.73 12.65 -10.36
C GLY A 165 -8.36 13.07 -9.83
N LEU A 166 -7.49 13.49 -10.74
CA LEU A 166 -6.11 13.86 -10.45
C LEU A 166 -5.70 15.14 -11.16
N THR A 167 -4.78 15.89 -10.54
CA THR A 167 -3.90 16.83 -11.24
C THR A 167 -2.52 16.18 -11.35
N VAL A 168 -1.98 16.07 -12.56
CA VAL A 168 -0.74 15.38 -12.86
C VAL A 168 0.18 16.27 -13.70
N VAL A 169 1.46 16.27 -13.36
CA VAL A 169 2.53 16.87 -14.17
C VAL A 169 3.16 15.79 -15.03
N LEU A 170 3.07 15.97 -16.36
CA LEU A 170 3.63 15.07 -17.36
C LEU A 170 5.16 15.30 -17.54
N PRO A 171 5.88 14.37 -18.20
CA PRO A 171 7.34 14.47 -18.41
C PRO A 171 7.81 15.73 -19.13
N ASN A 172 6.97 16.35 -19.96
CA ASN A 172 7.25 17.61 -20.64
C ASN A 172 6.89 18.86 -19.79
N GLY A 173 6.49 18.66 -18.53
CA GLY A 173 6.03 19.71 -17.61
C GLY A 173 4.63 20.26 -17.91
N GLN A 174 3.85 19.62 -18.80
CA GLN A 174 2.45 19.95 -18.98
C GLN A 174 1.64 19.50 -17.76
N ILE A 175 0.73 20.35 -17.29
CA ILE A 175 -0.20 20.03 -16.21
C ILE A 175 -1.51 19.57 -16.85
N ILE A 176 -1.97 18.38 -16.48
CA ILE A 176 -3.27 17.85 -16.93
C ILE A 176 -4.17 17.56 -15.74
N ARG A 177 -5.46 17.47 -16.02
CA ARG A 177 -6.46 16.95 -15.06
C ARG A 177 -7.13 15.73 -15.66
N THR A 178 -7.36 14.71 -14.81
CA THR A 178 -8.06 13.49 -15.19
C THR A 178 -9.29 13.30 -14.33
N GLY A 179 -10.32 12.66 -14.87
CA GLY A 179 -11.54 12.38 -14.12
C GLY A 179 -12.30 13.64 -13.72
N GLY A 180 -13.00 13.56 -12.61
CA GLY A 180 -13.83 14.66 -12.09
C GLY A 180 -14.70 14.20 -10.93
N ARG A 181 -15.55 15.14 -10.43
CA ARG A 181 -16.42 14.92 -9.27
C ARG A 181 -17.70 14.12 -9.59
N ALA A 182 -18.05 14.02 -10.86
CA ALA A 182 -19.22 13.26 -11.27
C ALA A 182 -19.05 11.78 -10.95
N ARG A 183 -20.06 11.16 -10.31
CA ARG A 183 -20.02 9.73 -9.94
C ARG A 183 -19.90 8.78 -11.12
N LYS A 184 -20.35 9.19 -12.30
CA LYS A 184 -20.31 8.44 -13.55
C LYS A 184 -19.84 9.34 -14.68
N SER A 185 -18.94 8.80 -15.53
CA SER A 185 -18.56 9.40 -16.80
C SER A 185 -18.17 8.30 -17.77
N SER A 186 -18.63 8.44 -19.02
CA SER A 186 -18.21 7.60 -20.15
C SER A 186 -17.46 8.42 -21.21
N ALA A 187 -16.98 9.62 -20.85
CA ALA A 187 -16.33 10.56 -21.75
C ALA A 187 -14.84 10.23 -21.89
N GLY A 188 -14.46 9.50 -22.92
CA GLY A 188 -13.08 9.19 -23.26
C GLY A 188 -12.46 8.04 -22.46
N TYR A 189 -11.14 7.91 -22.54
CA TYR A 189 -10.39 6.90 -21.81
C TYR A 189 -10.28 7.25 -20.33
N ASP A 190 -10.27 6.24 -19.46
CA ASP A 190 -10.08 6.42 -18.01
C ASP A 190 -8.60 6.67 -17.67
N LEU A 191 -8.17 7.91 -17.86
CA LEU A 191 -6.81 8.32 -17.53
C LEU A 191 -6.56 8.33 -16.02
N THR A 192 -7.59 8.49 -15.18
CA THR A 192 -7.42 8.45 -13.73
C THR A 192 -6.86 7.10 -13.31
N ARG A 193 -7.44 5.99 -13.80
CA ARG A 193 -6.95 4.65 -13.48
C ARG A 193 -5.61 4.31 -14.12
N LEU A 194 -5.23 5.01 -15.20
CA LEU A 194 -3.90 4.86 -15.79
C LEU A 194 -2.80 5.41 -14.84
N PHE A 195 -3.07 6.55 -14.19
CA PHE A 195 -2.11 7.17 -13.28
C PHE A 195 -2.15 6.58 -11.86
N VAL A 196 -3.29 6.07 -11.39
CA VAL A 196 -3.40 5.35 -10.10
C VAL A 196 -2.62 4.04 -10.18
N GLY A 197 -1.54 3.93 -9.41
CA GLY A 197 -0.62 2.80 -9.44
C GLY A 197 0.49 2.91 -10.49
N SER A 198 0.70 4.10 -11.08
CA SER A 198 1.80 4.33 -12.04
C SER A 198 3.17 4.56 -11.38
N GLU A 199 3.23 4.67 -10.06
CA GLU A 199 4.47 4.78 -9.27
C GLU A 199 5.41 5.92 -9.71
N GLY A 200 4.82 7.02 -10.20
CA GLY A 200 5.57 8.16 -10.72
C GLY A 200 6.25 7.92 -12.07
N THR A 201 6.02 6.78 -12.74
CA THR A 201 6.66 6.46 -14.02
C THR A 201 6.00 7.12 -15.23
N LEU A 202 4.74 7.58 -15.11
CA LEU A 202 4.00 8.24 -16.19
C LEU A 202 3.84 9.75 -15.96
N GLY A 203 4.01 10.21 -14.73
CA GLY A 203 3.86 11.60 -14.33
C GLY A 203 3.86 11.75 -12.81
N ILE A 204 3.89 12.98 -12.31
CA ILE A 204 3.87 13.29 -10.88
C ILE A 204 2.48 13.77 -10.49
N ILE A 205 1.83 13.04 -9.60
CA ILE A 205 0.52 13.38 -9.05
C ILE A 205 0.71 14.51 -8.03
N THR A 206 0.00 15.62 -8.21
CA THR A 206 0.12 16.81 -7.36
C THR A 206 -1.14 17.15 -6.57
N GLU A 207 -2.32 16.77 -7.08
CA GLU A 207 -3.59 16.86 -6.35
C GLU A 207 -4.43 15.61 -6.62
N VAL A 208 -5.23 15.21 -5.62
CA VAL A 208 -6.11 14.05 -5.68
C VAL A 208 -7.51 14.44 -5.24
N THR A 209 -8.51 14.13 -6.06
CA THR A 209 -9.92 14.20 -5.68
C THR A 209 -10.37 12.83 -5.22
N LEU A 210 -10.86 12.75 -3.98
CA LEU A 210 -11.18 11.51 -3.25
C LEU A 210 -12.67 11.40 -2.97
N ARG A 211 -13.17 10.16 -2.96
CA ARG A 211 -14.46 9.81 -2.40
C ARG A 211 -14.36 9.74 -0.88
N LEU A 212 -15.36 10.28 -0.21
CA LEU A 212 -15.53 10.23 1.24
C LEU A 212 -16.73 9.36 1.62
N TYR A 213 -16.76 8.99 2.90
CA TYR A 213 -17.84 8.21 3.51
C TYR A 213 -18.26 8.84 4.83
N GLY A 214 -19.53 8.65 5.21
CA GLY A 214 -20.00 9.00 6.54
C GLY A 214 -19.37 8.09 7.60
N ILE A 215 -18.99 8.67 8.73
CA ILE A 215 -18.55 7.87 9.89
C ILE A 215 -19.72 6.98 10.32
N PRO A 216 -19.55 5.65 10.45
CA PRO A 216 -20.62 4.76 10.85
C PRO A 216 -21.09 5.07 12.28
N GLU A 217 -22.42 5.00 12.51
CA GLU A 217 -23.04 5.25 13.80
C GLU A 217 -22.54 4.24 14.85
N THR A 218 -22.35 3.00 14.44
CA THR A 218 -21.86 1.91 15.31
C THR A 218 -20.73 1.16 14.61
N ILE A 219 -19.70 0.88 15.41
CA ILE A 219 -18.57 0.03 15.02
C ILE A 219 -18.49 -1.10 16.04
N SER A 220 -18.39 -2.34 15.58
CA SER A 220 -18.12 -3.51 16.43
C SER A 220 -16.91 -4.27 15.90
N ALA A 221 -16.19 -4.95 16.79
CA ALA A 221 -15.11 -5.86 16.42
C ALA A 221 -15.37 -7.25 16.97
N ALA A 222 -14.88 -8.29 16.27
CA ALA A 222 -14.93 -9.65 16.76
C ALA A 222 -13.62 -10.40 16.49
N LEU A 223 -13.32 -11.39 17.32
CA LEU A 223 -12.23 -12.35 17.16
C LEU A 223 -12.81 -13.77 17.28
N CYS A 224 -12.26 -14.71 16.52
CA CYS A 224 -12.52 -16.13 16.67
C CYS A 224 -11.32 -16.95 16.26
N SER A 225 -11.19 -18.17 16.78
CA SER A 225 -10.09 -19.10 16.51
C SER A 225 -10.55 -20.34 15.76
N PHE A 226 -9.62 -20.96 15.00
CA PHE A 226 -9.84 -22.14 14.21
C PHE A 226 -8.67 -23.13 14.36
N GLU A 227 -8.96 -24.42 14.30
CA GLU A 227 -7.91 -25.45 14.35
C GLU A 227 -7.07 -25.47 13.06
N SER A 228 -7.66 -25.05 11.94
CA SER A 228 -6.98 -25.04 10.66
C SER A 228 -7.28 -23.77 9.85
N VAL A 229 -6.35 -23.41 8.97
CA VAL A 229 -6.52 -22.27 8.06
C VAL A 229 -7.62 -22.53 7.04
N GLU A 230 -7.86 -23.78 6.67
CA GLU A 230 -8.94 -24.16 5.76
C GLU A 230 -10.30 -23.79 6.32
N GLN A 231 -10.54 -24.07 7.60
CA GLN A 231 -11.77 -23.69 8.30
C GLN A 231 -11.92 -22.16 8.35
N ALA A 232 -10.85 -21.45 8.72
CA ALA A 232 -10.86 -19.99 8.74
C ALA A 232 -11.17 -19.37 7.38
N VAL A 233 -10.53 -19.88 6.29
CA VAL A 233 -10.77 -19.39 4.94
C VAL A 233 -12.16 -19.78 4.43
N ALA A 234 -12.67 -20.98 4.76
CA ALA A 234 -14.03 -21.37 4.41
C ALA A 234 -15.07 -20.43 5.03
N ALA A 235 -14.91 -20.07 6.32
CA ALA A 235 -15.75 -19.06 6.97
C ALA A 235 -15.65 -17.71 6.26
N ALA A 236 -14.45 -17.24 5.92
CA ALA A 236 -14.24 -15.98 5.21
C ALA A 236 -14.92 -15.97 3.83
N ILE A 237 -14.83 -17.06 3.06
CA ILE A 237 -15.50 -17.22 1.76
C ILE A 237 -17.02 -17.11 1.94
N GLN A 238 -17.60 -17.78 2.91
CA GLN A 238 -19.06 -17.73 3.15
C GLN A 238 -19.52 -16.33 3.53
N VAL A 239 -18.78 -15.59 4.36
CA VAL A 239 -19.07 -14.19 4.71
C VAL A 239 -19.14 -13.32 3.46
N VAL A 240 -18.16 -13.46 2.54
CA VAL A 240 -18.12 -12.71 1.28
C VAL A 240 -19.25 -13.13 0.33
N GLN A 241 -19.49 -14.44 0.18
CA GLN A 241 -20.53 -14.98 -0.71
C GLN A 241 -21.95 -14.58 -0.31
N LEU A 242 -22.22 -14.50 1.00
CA LEU A 242 -23.51 -14.04 1.52
C LEU A 242 -23.67 -12.52 1.47
N GLY A 243 -22.65 -11.80 1.01
CA GLY A 243 -22.68 -10.34 0.86
C GLY A 243 -22.76 -9.60 2.20
N ILE A 244 -22.28 -10.20 3.30
CA ILE A 244 -22.24 -9.55 4.60
C ILE A 244 -21.24 -8.39 4.53
N PRO A 245 -21.66 -7.14 4.76
CA PRO A 245 -20.83 -5.98 4.52
C PRO A 245 -19.83 -5.72 5.66
N VAL A 246 -18.98 -6.70 5.95
CA VAL A 246 -17.92 -6.54 6.97
C VAL A 246 -16.98 -5.42 6.55
N ALA A 247 -16.55 -4.59 7.51
CA ALA A 247 -15.65 -3.49 7.25
C ALA A 247 -14.19 -3.96 7.13
N ARG A 248 -13.83 -4.98 7.91
CA ARG A 248 -12.51 -5.63 7.90
C ARG A 248 -12.66 -7.12 8.14
N MET A 249 -11.77 -7.90 7.54
CA MET A 249 -11.66 -9.33 7.79
C MET A 249 -10.20 -9.78 7.63
N GLU A 250 -9.55 -10.03 8.76
CA GLU A 250 -8.11 -10.25 8.85
C GLU A 250 -7.79 -11.64 9.39
N LEU A 251 -6.84 -12.33 8.73
CA LEU A 251 -6.28 -13.58 9.22
C LEU A 251 -4.97 -13.30 9.95
N MET A 252 -4.79 -13.95 11.08
CA MET A 252 -3.54 -14.07 11.83
C MET A 252 -3.24 -15.56 12.04
N ASP A 253 -2.12 -16.06 11.51
CA ASP A 253 -1.76 -17.44 11.72
C ASP A 253 -1.26 -17.72 13.15
N ARG A 254 -1.22 -18.99 13.54
CA ARG A 254 -0.75 -19.40 14.87
C ARG A 254 0.67 -18.93 15.20
N GLY A 255 1.53 -18.77 14.18
CA GLY A 255 2.87 -18.22 14.35
C GLY A 255 2.83 -16.76 14.77
N LEU A 256 1.97 -15.98 14.11
CA LEU A 256 1.73 -14.59 14.46
C LEU A 256 1.10 -14.46 15.85
N ILE A 257 0.08 -15.25 16.17
CA ILE A 257 -0.55 -15.22 17.50
C ILE A 257 0.47 -15.49 18.61
N LYS A 258 1.40 -16.44 18.39
CA LYS A 258 2.49 -16.69 19.34
C LYS A 258 3.38 -15.44 19.50
N ALA A 259 3.75 -14.79 18.40
CA ALA A 259 4.60 -13.60 18.42
C ALA A 259 3.92 -12.42 19.13
N VAL A 260 2.64 -12.13 18.81
CA VAL A 260 1.91 -11.01 19.43
C VAL A 260 1.58 -11.25 20.90
N ASN A 261 1.34 -12.49 21.32
CA ASN A 261 1.20 -12.83 22.73
C ASN A 261 2.45 -12.44 23.52
N ALA A 262 3.63 -12.79 23.01
CA ALA A 262 4.90 -12.45 23.63
C ALA A 262 5.16 -10.94 23.63
N TYR A 263 4.95 -10.26 22.49
CA TYR A 263 5.24 -8.85 22.32
C TYR A 263 4.29 -7.92 23.09
N SER A 264 3.00 -8.22 23.06
CA SER A 264 1.94 -7.35 23.61
C SER A 264 1.38 -7.83 24.95
N SER A 265 1.99 -8.88 25.56
CA SER A 265 1.52 -9.51 26.78
C SER A 265 0.04 -9.92 26.71
N LEU A 266 -0.35 -10.53 25.57
CA LEU A 266 -1.68 -11.08 25.34
C LEU A 266 -1.68 -12.57 25.72
N SER A 267 -2.88 -13.14 25.84
CA SER A 267 -3.11 -14.56 26.15
C SER A 267 -4.08 -15.21 25.17
N LEU A 268 -3.98 -14.83 23.88
CA LEU A 268 -4.80 -15.41 22.83
C LEU A 268 -4.41 -16.87 22.62
N LYS A 269 -5.39 -17.72 22.30
CA LYS A 269 -5.18 -19.12 21.97
C LYS A 269 -4.29 -19.22 20.73
N ILE A 270 -3.25 -20.05 20.76
CA ILE A 270 -2.29 -20.21 19.65
C ILE A 270 -2.92 -21.06 18.55
N GLU A 271 -3.86 -20.47 17.82
CA GLU A 271 -4.60 -21.06 16.70
C GLU A 271 -4.70 -20.01 15.57
N ASP A 272 -5.17 -20.47 14.40
CA ASP A 272 -5.46 -19.55 13.29
C ASP A 272 -6.66 -18.69 13.67
N THR A 273 -6.51 -17.39 13.61
CA THR A 273 -7.47 -16.43 14.16
C THR A 273 -8.01 -15.51 13.08
N LEU A 274 -9.33 -15.35 12.99
CA LEU A 274 -9.96 -14.28 12.23
C LEU A 274 -10.35 -13.12 13.14
N ALA A 275 -10.06 -11.91 12.65
CA ALA A 275 -10.54 -10.67 13.23
C ALA A 275 -11.51 -9.97 12.28
N PHE A 276 -12.64 -9.51 12.79
CA PHE A 276 -13.66 -8.81 12.01
C PHE A 276 -13.91 -7.42 12.56
N GLU A 277 -14.33 -6.50 11.67
CA GLU A 277 -14.93 -5.23 12.07
C GLU A 277 -16.23 -5.00 11.29
N PHE A 278 -17.25 -4.51 11.97
CA PHE A 278 -18.58 -4.27 11.45
C PHE A 278 -18.93 -2.80 11.58
N HIS A 279 -19.46 -2.20 10.51
CA HIS A 279 -19.87 -0.81 10.44
C HIS A 279 -21.34 -0.70 10.05
N GLY A 280 -22.09 0.20 10.70
CA GLY A 280 -23.49 0.44 10.31
C GLY A 280 -24.30 1.14 11.37
N SER A 281 -25.63 0.97 11.30
CA SER A 281 -26.55 1.29 12.41
C SER A 281 -26.43 0.24 13.51
N PRO A 282 -26.91 0.52 14.74
CA PRO A 282 -26.88 -0.47 15.84
C PRO A 282 -27.52 -1.80 15.46
N ALA A 283 -28.71 -1.78 14.84
CA ALA A 283 -29.41 -2.99 14.42
C ALA A 283 -28.69 -3.73 13.29
N GLY A 284 -28.17 -3.00 12.30
CA GLY A 284 -27.42 -3.61 11.19
C GLY A 284 -26.09 -4.22 11.62
N VAL A 285 -25.42 -3.66 12.60
CA VAL A 285 -24.18 -4.25 13.16
C VAL A 285 -24.52 -5.52 13.96
N GLN A 286 -25.61 -5.50 14.74
CA GLN A 286 -26.05 -6.68 15.48
C GLN A 286 -26.36 -7.85 14.53
N GLU A 287 -27.10 -7.60 13.44
CA GLU A 287 -27.42 -8.60 12.43
C GLU A 287 -26.14 -9.16 11.76
N GLN A 288 -25.20 -8.30 11.37
CA GLN A 288 -23.92 -8.74 10.80
C GLN A 288 -23.15 -9.66 11.77
N VAL A 289 -23.07 -9.29 13.06
CA VAL A 289 -22.39 -10.08 14.10
C VAL A 289 -23.04 -11.45 14.25
N GLU A 290 -24.37 -11.52 14.31
CA GLU A 290 -25.10 -12.78 14.45
C GLU A 290 -24.90 -13.70 13.24
N MET A 291 -24.97 -13.15 12.01
CA MET A 291 -24.73 -13.91 10.79
C MET A 291 -23.29 -14.45 10.75
N VAL A 292 -22.29 -13.62 11.07
CA VAL A 292 -20.88 -14.05 11.06
C VAL A 292 -20.62 -15.07 12.17
N ALA A 293 -21.21 -14.92 13.36
CA ALA A 293 -21.11 -15.90 14.45
C ALA A 293 -21.65 -17.28 14.03
N ALA A 294 -22.78 -17.31 13.32
CA ALA A 294 -23.36 -18.55 12.80
C ALA A 294 -22.43 -19.21 11.77
N ILE A 295 -21.89 -18.45 10.81
CA ILE A 295 -20.92 -18.93 9.81
C ILE A 295 -19.66 -19.48 10.48
N VAL A 296 -19.12 -18.76 11.47
CA VAL A 296 -17.94 -19.20 12.24
C VAL A 296 -18.22 -20.54 12.91
N ALA A 297 -19.39 -20.70 13.55
CA ALA A 297 -19.78 -21.96 14.19
C ALA A 297 -19.96 -23.11 13.17
N GLU A 298 -20.54 -22.87 12.01
CA GLU A 298 -20.68 -23.86 10.91
C GLU A 298 -19.33 -24.33 10.37
N ASN A 299 -18.28 -23.53 10.51
CA ASN A 299 -16.91 -23.86 10.08
C ASN A 299 -16.02 -24.28 11.27
N ASP A 300 -16.59 -24.80 12.35
CA ASP A 300 -15.88 -25.26 13.55
C ASP A 300 -15.05 -24.18 14.26
N GLY A 301 -15.36 -22.89 14.01
CA GLY A 301 -14.72 -21.77 14.71
C GLY A 301 -15.13 -21.72 16.18
N ARG A 302 -14.23 -21.22 17.00
CA ARG A 302 -14.34 -21.20 18.46
C ARG A 302 -14.06 -19.82 19.01
N ASP A 303 -14.42 -19.64 20.27
CA ASP A 303 -14.07 -18.45 21.05
C ASP A 303 -14.48 -17.15 20.36
N PHE A 304 -15.70 -17.13 19.75
CA PHE A 304 -16.22 -15.94 19.08
C PHE A 304 -16.51 -14.86 20.13
N GLU A 305 -15.57 -13.92 20.27
CA GLU A 305 -15.67 -12.77 21.18
C GLU A 305 -15.94 -11.50 20.35
N TRP A 306 -16.95 -10.71 20.72
CA TRP A 306 -17.24 -9.46 20.05
C TRP A 306 -17.53 -8.31 21.02
N ALA A 307 -17.29 -7.07 20.60
CA ALA A 307 -17.41 -5.90 21.44
C ALA A 307 -17.76 -4.63 20.65
N ASN A 308 -18.58 -3.77 21.27
CA ASN A 308 -18.96 -2.46 20.73
C ASN A 308 -18.18 -1.31 21.40
N ALA A 309 -17.82 -1.44 22.68
CA ALA A 309 -17.10 -0.40 23.38
C ALA A 309 -15.72 -0.18 22.75
N ALA A 310 -15.32 1.08 22.57
CA ALA A 310 -14.07 1.42 21.87
C ALA A 310 -12.83 0.79 22.54
N GLU A 311 -12.80 0.73 23.87
CA GLU A 311 -11.69 0.14 24.63
C GLU A 311 -11.56 -1.36 24.34
N ASP A 312 -12.67 -2.10 24.37
CA ASP A 312 -12.70 -3.53 24.07
C ASP A 312 -12.35 -3.81 22.60
N ARG A 313 -12.88 -3.03 21.65
CA ARG A 313 -12.50 -3.14 20.24
C ARG A 313 -11.00 -2.94 20.04
N ASN A 314 -10.41 -1.92 20.67
CA ASN A 314 -8.98 -1.67 20.62
C ASN A 314 -8.19 -2.84 21.22
N ARG A 315 -8.67 -3.48 22.26
CA ARG A 315 -8.08 -4.69 22.84
C ARG A 315 -8.09 -5.85 21.82
N LEU A 316 -9.21 -6.09 21.14
CA LEU A 316 -9.34 -7.12 20.12
C LEU A 316 -8.40 -6.85 18.92
N TRP A 317 -8.30 -5.60 18.48
CA TRP A 317 -7.42 -5.23 17.35
C TRP A 317 -5.93 -5.09 17.72
N LYS A 318 -5.59 -5.10 19.01
CA LYS A 318 -4.21 -4.92 19.47
C LYS A 318 -3.24 -5.94 18.86
N ALA A 319 -3.67 -7.20 18.76
CA ALA A 319 -2.87 -8.26 18.13
C ALA A 319 -2.51 -7.92 16.67
N ARG A 320 -3.50 -7.52 15.89
CA ARG A 320 -3.33 -7.19 14.47
C ARG A 320 -2.48 -5.93 14.25
N HIS A 321 -2.70 -4.88 15.04
CA HIS A 321 -1.93 -3.64 14.96
C HIS A 321 -0.45 -3.84 15.31
N SER A 322 -0.15 -4.76 16.22
CA SER A 322 1.22 -5.06 16.64
C SER A 322 1.93 -6.10 15.76
N ALA A 323 1.24 -6.69 14.79
CA ALA A 323 1.68 -7.88 14.05
C ALA A 323 3.08 -7.75 13.45
N PHE A 324 3.36 -6.69 12.69
CA PHE A 324 4.66 -6.47 12.06
C PHE A 324 5.77 -6.37 13.10
N TYR A 325 5.60 -5.52 14.09
CA TYR A 325 6.60 -5.30 15.15
C TYR A 325 6.80 -6.55 16.03
N ALA A 326 5.73 -7.31 16.27
CA ALA A 326 5.80 -8.55 17.02
C ALA A 326 6.67 -9.60 16.34
N VAL A 327 6.58 -9.71 15.01
CA VAL A 327 7.44 -10.61 14.24
C VAL A 327 8.88 -10.13 14.25
N VAL A 328 9.11 -8.85 13.93
CA VAL A 328 10.47 -8.28 13.86
C VAL A 328 11.18 -8.36 15.22
N SER A 329 10.46 -8.14 16.33
CA SER A 329 11.02 -8.17 17.69
C SER A 329 11.46 -9.56 18.16
N GLN A 330 11.11 -10.63 17.44
CA GLN A 330 11.59 -11.99 17.78
C GLN A 330 13.12 -12.12 17.66
N ARG A 331 13.76 -11.15 17.02
CA ARG A 331 15.20 -11.14 16.82
C ARG A 331 15.75 -9.72 16.98
N GLU A 332 16.82 -9.60 17.75
CA GLU A 332 17.53 -8.35 17.93
C GLU A 332 18.16 -7.86 16.61
N ASN A 333 18.09 -6.56 16.34
CA ASN A 333 18.59 -5.90 15.13
C ASN A 333 17.98 -6.41 13.80
N ALA A 334 16.89 -7.15 13.84
CA ALA A 334 16.22 -7.59 12.64
C ALA A 334 15.53 -6.43 11.89
N LYS A 335 15.46 -6.56 10.58
CA LYS A 335 14.63 -5.73 9.70
C LYS A 335 13.46 -6.56 9.20
N GLY A 336 12.28 -5.95 9.12
CA GLY A 336 11.12 -6.62 8.54
C GLY A 336 11.21 -6.67 7.02
N TRP A 337 10.98 -7.85 6.43
CA TRP A 337 10.70 -8.03 5.01
C TRP A 337 9.29 -8.58 4.88
N SER A 338 8.38 -7.80 4.32
CA SER A 338 7.02 -8.21 4.07
C SER A 338 6.85 -8.67 2.62
N SER A 339 6.34 -9.88 2.42
CA SER A 339 5.85 -10.32 1.11
C SER A 339 4.47 -9.74 0.85
N ASP A 340 3.99 -9.86 -0.40
CA ASP A 340 2.65 -9.40 -0.77
C ASP A 340 2.19 -10.17 -2.01
N VAL A 341 1.15 -10.97 -1.86
CA VAL A 341 0.47 -11.67 -2.95
C VAL A 341 -1.04 -11.58 -2.75
N CYS A 342 -1.80 -11.55 -3.84
CA CYS A 342 -3.25 -11.62 -3.79
C CYS A 342 -3.73 -12.69 -4.77
N VAL A 343 -4.69 -13.52 -4.34
CA VAL A 343 -5.21 -14.64 -5.13
C VAL A 343 -6.74 -14.63 -5.11
N PRO A 344 -7.42 -15.30 -6.05
CA PRO A 344 -8.85 -15.56 -5.91
C PRO A 344 -9.12 -16.17 -4.53
N VAL A 345 -10.15 -15.70 -3.82
CA VAL A 345 -10.40 -16.11 -2.43
C VAL A 345 -10.55 -17.63 -2.30
N SER A 346 -11.06 -18.31 -3.33
CA SER A 346 -11.16 -19.79 -3.40
C SER A 346 -9.79 -20.48 -3.34
N GLU A 347 -8.71 -19.83 -3.81
CA GLU A 347 -7.36 -20.38 -3.84
C GLU A 347 -6.53 -20.03 -2.59
N LEU A 348 -7.08 -19.17 -1.72
CA LEU A 348 -6.34 -18.59 -0.59
C LEU A 348 -5.85 -19.67 0.40
N SER A 349 -6.72 -20.61 0.75
CA SER A 349 -6.37 -21.73 1.66
C SER A 349 -5.19 -22.52 1.12
N GLY A 350 -5.24 -22.95 -0.17
CA GLY A 350 -4.16 -23.69 -0.83
C GLY A 350 -2.84 -22.89 -0.85
N CYS A 351 -2.93 -21.56 -1.11
CA CYS A 351 -1.75 -20.70 -1.13
C CYS A 351 -1.11 -20.56 0.26
N ILE A 352 -1.93 -20.37 1.31
CA ILE A 352 -1.41 -20.28 2.69
C ILE A 352 -0.78 -21.60 3.14
N LEU A 353 -1.41 -22.74 2.85
CA LEU A 353 -0.85 -24.07 3.16
C LEU A 353 0.49 -24.30 2.45
N LYS A 354 0.55 -23.96 1.15
CA LYS A 354 1.80 -24.05 0.39
C LYS A 354 2.88 -23.14 0.98
N THR A 355 2.52 -21.96 1.40
CA THR A 355 3.45 -21.02 2.07
C THR A 355 3.93 -21.59 3.40
N ARG A 356 3.05 -22.18 4.21
CA ARG A 356 3.44 -22.87 5.46
C ARG A 356 4.44 -23.98 5.22
N GLU A 357 4.27 -24.77 4.15
CA GLU A 357 5.25 -25.80 3.79
C GLU A 357 6.63 -25.19 3.48
N LEU A 358 6.68 -24.10 2.74
CA LEU A 358 7.94 -23.40 2.45
C LEU A 358 8.59 -22.83 3.71
N LEU A 359 7.80 -22.36 4.67
CA LEU A 359 8.30 -21.80 5.93
C LEU A 359 8.81 -22.85 6.93
N LYS A 360 8.47 -24.13 6.78
CA LYS A 360 9.02 -25.21 7.65
C LYS A 360 10.54 -25.33 7.57
N GLU A 361 11.09 -25.05 6.40
CA GLU A 361 12.55 -25.12 6.15
C GLU A 361 13.23 -23.75 6.30
N CYS A 362 12.47 -22.68 6.59
CA CYS A 362 13.00 -21.33 6.73
C CYS A 362 13.72 -21.15 8.05
N SER A 363 14.98 -20.70 8.00
CA SER A 363 15.78 -20.41 9.18
C SER A 363 15.42 -19.08 9.84
N VAL A 364 14.70 -18.21 9.12
CA VAL A 364 14.35 -16.86 9.55
C VAL A 364 12.97 -16.87 10.24
N PRO A 365 12.82 -16.22 11.42
CA PRO A 365 11.50 -16.07 12.04
C PRO A 365 10.51 -15.41 11.08
N ALA A 366 9.35 -16.03 10.91
CA ALA A 366 8.32 -15.56 9.98
C ALA A 366 6.91 -15.87 10.50
N ALA A 367 5.94 -15.07 10.06
CA ALA A 367 4.53 -15.30 10.36
C ALA A 367 3.63 -14.81 9.20
N ILE A 368 2.45 -15.43 9.06
CA ILE A 368 1.47 -15.14 8.02
C ILE A 368 0.34 -14.30 8.60
N LEU A 369 -0.04 -13.26 7.86
CA LEU A 369 -1.22 -12.43 8.10
C LEU A 369 -1.85 -12.03 6.75
N GLY A 370 -3.11 -11.60 6.76
CA GLY A 370 -3.69 -11.16 5.48
C GLY A 370 -5.10 -10.64 5.56
N HIS A 371 -5.44 -9.86 4.52
CA HIS A 371 -6.75 -9.31 4.22
C HIS A 371 -7.58 -10.38 3.49
N VAL A 372 -8.05 -11.38 4.25
CA VAL A 372 -8.62 -12.61 3.66
C VAL A 372 -9.92 -12.39 2.91
N GLY A 373 -10.61 -11.27 3.19
CA GLY A 373 -11.80 -10.88 2.42
C GLY A 373 -11.51 -10.54 0.95
N ASP A 374 -10.28 -10.11 0.68
CA ASP A 374 -9.82 -9.71 -0.66
C ASP A 374 -8.89 -10.76 -1.29
N GLY A 375 -8.55 -11.83 -0.56
CA GLY A 375 -7.59 -12.83 -1.03
C GLY A 375 -6.12 -12.41 -0.92
N ASN A 376 -5.83 -11.27 -0.27
CA ASN A 376 -4.47 -10.78 -0.08
C ASN A 376 -3.87 -11.31 1.22
N TYR A 377 -2.62 -11.77 1.18
CA TYR A 377 -1.89 -12.16 2.37
C TYR A 377 -0.40 -11.86 2.26
N HIS A 378 0.22 -11.76 3.43
CA HIS A 378 1.62 -11.41 3.61
C HIS A 378 2.33 -12.43 4.48
N VAL A 379 3.64 -12.58 4.27
CA VAL A 379 4.56 -13.16 5.23
C VAL A 379 5.50 -12.07 5.68
N VAL A 380 5.57 -11.84 6.98
CA VAL A 380 6.58 -10.95 7.57
C VAL A 380 7.74 -11.81 8.02
N PHE A 381 8.94 -11.52 7.53
CA PHE A 381 10.21 -12.15 7.92
C PHE A 381 11.04 -11.19 8.76
N ALA A 382 11.66 -11.67 9.84
CA ALA A 382 12.59 -10.92 10.67
C ALA A 382 14.04 -11.20 10.24
N VAL A 383 14.50 -10.54 9.17
CA VAL A 383 15.82 -10.80 8.55
C VAL A 383 16.94 -10.00 9.20
N ASP A 384 18.17 -10.57 9.24
CA ASP A 384 19.35 -9.76 9.44
C ASP A 384 19.76 -9.10 8.12
N PRO A 385 19.71 -7.75 8.01
CA PRO A 385 20.01 -7.05 6.77
C PRO A 385 21.47 -7.21 6.31
N ASN A 386 22.36 -7.71 7.18
CA ASN A 386 23.76 -7.97 6.88
C ASN A 386 24.04 -9.45 6.56
N ASN A 387 23.08 -10.34 6.73
CA ASN A 387 23.24 -11.77 6.45
C ASN A 387 22.74 -12.08 5.03
N ARG A 388 23.67 -12.15 4.08
CA ARG A 388 23.35 -12.44 2.67
C ARG A 388 22.63 -13.76 2.47
N GLN A 389 22.99 -14.78 3.23
CA GLN A 389 22.38 -16.11 3.11
C GLN A 389 20.89 -16.07 3.49
N GLU A 390 20.52 -15.37 4.56
CA GLU A 390 19.11 -15.20 4.96
C GLU A 390 18.33 -14.41 3.93
N LEU A 391 18.91 -13.32 3.40
CA LEU A 391 18.26 -12.51 2.36
C LEU A 391 18.00 -13.35 1.09
N ASP A 392 18.96 -14.19 0.68
CA ASP A 392 18.81 -15.06 -0.48
C ASP A 392 17.78 -16.19 -0.21
N GLU A 393 17.73 -16.74 1.01
CA GLU A 393 16.74 -17.73 1.45
C GLU A 393 15.32 -17.15 1.39
N VAL A 394 15.10 -15.98 2.00
CA VAL A 394 13.80 -15.31 2.00
C VAL A 394 13.39 -14.92 0.59
N ALA A 395 14.32 -14.44 -0.24
CA ALA A 395 14.05 -14.12 -1.65
C ALA A 395 13.60 -15.36 -2.44
N ALA A 396 14.22 -16.53 -2.18
CA ALA A 396 13.84 -17.79 -2.83
C ALA A 396 12.45 -18.28 -2.39
N ILE A 397 12.10 -18.14 -1.11
CA ILE A 397 10.78 -18.46 -0.59
C ILE A 397 9.73 -17.52 -1.21
N ASN A 398 9.96 -16.20 -1.16
CA ASN A 398 9.06 -15.20 -1.74
C ASN A 398 8.83 -15.46 -3.24
N LYS A 399 9.89 -15.81 -3.99
CA LYS A 399 9.77 -16.17 -5.41
C LYS A 399 8.83 -17.36 -5.63
N LYS A 400 8.96 -18.41 -4.83
CA LYS A 400 8.10 -19.61 -4.94
C LYS A 400 6.64 -19.27 -4.59
N MET A 401 6.41 -18.43 -3.57
CA MET A 401 5.07 -17.95 -3.20
C MET A 401 4.42 -17.18 -4.35
N VAL A 402 5.12 -16.19 -4.90
CA VAL A 402 4.64 -15.38 -6.02
C VAL A 402 4.35 -16.23 -7.25
N GLN A 403 5.24 -17.16 -7.61
CA GLN A 403 5.04 -18.06 -8.74
C GLN A 403 3.80 -18.93 -8.56
N TYR A 404 3.57 -19.44 -7.35
CA TYR A 404 2.39 -20.22 -7.05
C TYR A 404 1.12 -19.36 -7.11
N ALA A 405 1.12 -18.15 -6.53
CA ALA A 405 0.00 -17.23 -6.61
C ALA A 405 -0.39 -16.91 -8.08
N ILE A 406 0.58 -16.59 -8.93
CA ILE A 406 0.36 -16.35 -10.36
C ILE A 406 -0.22 -17.61 -11.04
N SER A 407 0.27 -18.81 -10.70
CA SER A 407 -0.18 -20.06 -11.34
C SER A 407 -1.66 -20.41 -11.06
N VAL A 408 -2.23 -19.86 -10.00
CA VAL A 408 -3.65 -20.03 -9.63
C VAL A 408 -4.53 -18.83 -9.99
N GLY A 409 -4.01 -17.93 -10.85
CA GLY A 409 -4.74 -16.75 -11.31
C GLY A 409 -4.66 -15.55 -10.37
N GLY A 410 -3.72 -15.53 -9.46
CA GLY A 410 -3.42 -14.41 -8.57
C GLY A 410 -2.41 -13.43 -9.15
N THR A 411 -1.93 -12.51 -8.31
CA THR A 411 -1.00 -11.43 -8.64
C THR A 411 0.24 -11.44 -7.73
N SER A 412 1.34 -10.93 -8.26
CA SER A 412 2.60 -10.76 -7.54
C SER A 412 2.55 -9.67 -6.47
N THR A 413 1.53 -8.79 -6.52
CA THR A 413 1.36 -7.70 -5.54
C THR A 413 -0.12 -7.35 -5.37
N GLY A 414 -0.63 -7.46 -4.15
CA GLY A 414 -1.99 -7.04 -3.80
C GLY A 414 -2.07 -5.53 -3.57
N GLU A 415 -1.08 -4.97 -2.85
CA GLU A 415 -1.14 -3.58 -2.41
C GLU A 415 0.21 -2.84 -2.38
N HIS A 416 1.37 -3.55 -2.30
CA HIS A 416 2.67 -2.89 -2.15
C HIS A 416 3.18 -2.22 -3.43
N GLY A 417 2.63 -2.56 -4.59
CA GLY A 417 3.11 -2.11 -5.91
C GLY A 417 4.28 -2.94 -6.43
N VAL A 418 4.80 -2.56 -7.58
CA VAL A 418 5.86 -3.28 -8.30
C VAL A 418 7.25 -2.78 -7.92
N GLY A 419 7.43 -1.46 -7.89
CA GLY A 419 8.71 -0.81 -7.62
C GLY A 419 9.86 -1.36 -8.46
N THR A 420 10.99 -1.66 -7.81
CA THR A 420 12.12 -2.44 -8.38
C THR A 420 11.99 -3.94 -8.04
N GLY A 421 11.27 -4.27 -6.98
CA GLY A 421 11.28 -5.60 -6.39
C GLY A 421 10.52 -6.66 -7.18
N LYS A 422 9.45 -6.27 -7.87
CA LYS A 422 8.53 -7.22 -8.50
C LYS A 422 8.52 -7.20 -10.02
N ILE A 423 9.37 -6.39 -10.66
CA ILE A 423 9.50 -6.29 -12.12
C ILE A 423 9.65 -7.67 -12.79
N ALA A 424 10.43 -8.56 -12.18
CA ALA A 424 10.71 -9.88 -12.72
C ALA A 424 9.48 -10.78 -12.87
N TYR A 425 8.37 -10.47 -12.18
CA TYR A 425 7.15 -11.28 -12.21
C TYR A 425 6.13 -10.80 -13.24
N LEU A 426 6.21 -9.55 -13.71
CA LEU A 426 5.21 -8.96 -14.59
C LEU A 426 4.95 -9.75 -15.87
N ARG A 427 6.01 -10.25 -16.51
CA ARG A 427 5.87 -11.03 -17.75
C ARG A 427 5.15 -12.37 -17.51
N ALA A 428 5.38 -13.00 -16.36
CA ALA A 428 4.69 -14.23 -15.98
C ALA A 428 3.20 -13.99 -15.67
N GLU A 429 2.87 -12.82 -15.13
CA GLU A 429 1.52 -12.44 -14.76
C GLU A 429 0.70 -11.91 -15.93
N HIS A 430 1.28 -11.04 -16.76
CA HIS A 430 0.58 -10.27 -17.78
C HIS A 430 0.90 -10.66 -19.22
N GLY A 431 1.88 -11.55 -19.45
CA GLY A 431 2.26 -11.97 -20.81
C GLY A 431 2.61 -10.76 -21.69
N ASP A 432 2.08 -10.75 -22.92
CA ASP A 432 2.34 -9.72 -23.93
C ASP A 432 1.73 -8.35 -23.60
N ALA A 433 0.84 -8.25 -22.61
CA ALA A 433 0.33 -6.96 -22.15
C ALA A 433 1.44 -6.06 -21.58
N VAL A 434 2.56 -6.62 -21.13
CA VAL A 434 3.73 -5.86 -20.68
C VAL A 434 4.33 -5.02 -21.83
N ASP A 435 4.25 -5.52 -23.07
CA ASP A 435 4.74 -4.77 -24.25
C ASP A 435 3.86 -3.55 -24.51
N LEU A 436 2.55 -3.67 -24.34
CA LEU A 436 1.64 -2.53 -24.42
C LEU A 436 1.88 -1.51 -23.29
N MET A 437 2.17 -1.97 -22.06
CA MET A 437 2.57 -1.07 -20.98
C MET A 437 3.84 -0.29 -21.34
N ALA A 438 4.82 -0.93 -21.96
CA ALA A 438 6.04 -0.28 -22.44
C ALA A 438 5.75 0.75 -23.55
N VAL A 439 4.84 0.44 -24.48
CA VAL A 439 4.40 1.40 -25.52
C VAL A 439 3.76 2.64 -24.88
N ILE A 440 2.87 2.47 -23.90
CA ILE A 440 2.24 3.57 -23.16
C ILE A 440 3.30 4.42 -22.44
N LYS A 441 4.21 3.76 -21.72
CA LYS A 441 5.33 4.46 -21.03
C LYS A 441 6.16 5.30 -22.01
N ASN A 442 6.59 4.71 -23.13
CA ASN A 442 7.42 5.38 -24.10
C ASN A 442 6.68 6.52 -24.85
N ALA A 443 5.37 6.39 -25.05
CA ALA A 443 4.55 7.45 -25.64
C ALA A 443 4.41 8.66 -24.73
N ILE A 444 4.29 8.44 -23.41
CA ILE A 444 4.13 9.50 -22.42
C ILE A 444 5.49 10.09 -22.01
N ASP A 445 6.50 9.26 -21.81
CA ASP A 445 7.83 9.62 -21.32
C ASP A 445 8.93 9.13 -22.31
N PRO A 446 9.03 9.71 -23.51
CA PRO A 446 9.99 9.26 -24.51
C PRO A 446 11.45 9.48 -24.10
N ALA A 447 11.74 10.41 -23.18
CA ALA A 447 13.07 10.65 -22.63
C ALA A 447 13.44 9.70 -21.48
N GLY A 448 12.48 8.94 -20.95
CA GLY A 448 12.70 7.98 -19.88
C GLY A 448 13.17 8.61 -18.56
N ILE A 449 12.73 9.83 -18.26
CA ILE A 449 13.16 10.57 -17.06
C ILE A 449 12.27 10.29 -15.83
N MET A 450 11.04 9.83 -16.03
CA MET A 450 10.08 9.65 -14.92
C MET A 450 10.34 8.33 -14.20
N ASN A 451 10.88 8.43 -12.99
CA ASN A 451 11.18 7.33 -12.05
C ASN A 451 11.72 6.06 -12.75
N PRO A 452 12.85 6.16 -13.48
CA PRO A 452 13.33 5.07 -14.33
C PRO A 452 13.73 3.84 -13.53
N GLY A 453 13.62 2.64 -14.16
CA GLY A 453 13.95 1.35 -13.55
C GLY A 453 12.89 0.87 -12.54
N LYS A 454 11.65 1.32 -12.68
CA LYS A 454 10.50 0.90 -11.89
C LYS A 454 9.39 0.38 -12.80
N VAL A 455 8.52 -0.45 -12.24
CA VAL A 455 7.35 -1.04 -12.87
C VAL A 455 7.67 -1.95 -14.04
N LEU A 456 8.34 -1.47 -15.07
CA LEU A 456 8.58 -2.22 -16.30
C LEU A 456 10.00 -2.81 -16.36
N PRO A 457 10.16 -4.01 -16.95
CA PRO A 457 11.49 -4.54 -17.28
C PRO A 457 12.20 -3.60 -18.29
N ASN A 458 13.54 -3.53 -18.17
CA ASN A 458 14.39 -2.73 -19.06
C ASN A 458 14.39 -3.33 -20.46
#